data_acf13f7893c84f0ab5ec7ac1c70c2649
#
_entry.id   acf13f7893c84f0ab5ec7ac1c70c2649
#
_cell.length_a   1.000
_cell.length_b   1.000
_cell.length_c   1.000
_cell.angle_alpha   90.00
_cell.angle_beta   90.00
_cell.angle_gamma   90.00
#
_symmetry.space_group_name_H-M   'P 1'
#
loop_
_entity.id
_entity.type
_entity.pdbx_description
1 polymer ?
#
loop_
_entity_poly.entity_id
_entity_poly.type
_entity_poly.pdbx_seq_one_letter_code
_entity_poly.pdbx_strand_id
1 'polypeptide(L)'
;PELGNKSWLSRLFGAGMGIGLVFWGVAEPLNHFATFGGTEKAADIAMQKSFLHWGFHPWAAYSIIGMALAYFQFRKKTPGLISSIFLPILGEEGVRGPIGKLIDICAVFATVAGIATSLGQGTLQINSGLNYLFDIPTTRLVQIIIIVGLTIIYTWTAVSGIDKGIKLLSDINLYLAIALLLGVFLVGPKIMSLNIFTNSFGGYINNIVSESFSINPFGDNSWLGSWTIFYWSWWIAWGPFVGTFIARISK
;
A
#
# COMPACT_ATOMS: atom_id res chain seq x y z
N PRO A 1 6.13 22.96 -10.52
CA PRO A 1 5.35 21.73 -10.41
C PRO A 1 3.95 21.98 -10.99
N GLU A 2 3.45 21.05 -11.79
CA GLU A 2 2.12 21.13 -12.43
C GLU A 2 0.99 21.04 -11.41
N LEU A 3 1.27 20.54 -10.20
CA LEU A 3 0.31 20.37 -9.12
C LEU A 3 0.67 21.23 -7.91
N GLY A 4 -0.32 21.84 -7.28
CA GLY A 4 -0.14 22.47 -5.96
C GLY A 4 0.14 21.40 -4.88
N ASN A 5 0.89 21.77 -3.84
CA ASN A 5 1.36 20.86 -2.78
C ASN A 5 0.23 20.02 -2.17
N LYS A 6 -0.95 20.60 -1.93
CA LYS A 6 -2.12 19.89 -1.40
C LYS A 6 -2.57 18.77 -2.34
N SER A 7 -2.76 19.09 -3.62
CA SER A 7 -3.22 18.12 -4.61
C SER A 7 -2.19 17.00 -4.84
N TRP A 8 -0.91 17.34 -4.80
CA TRP A 8 0.17 16.35 -4.86
C TRP A 8 0.14 15.40 -3.66
N LEU A 9 0.04 15.96 -2.44
CA LEU A 9 -0.03 15.17 -1.21
C LEU A 9 -1.26 14.26 -1.17
N SER A 10 -2.45 14.77 -1.53
CA SER A 10 -3.67 13.97 -1.58
C SER A 10 -3.54 12.78 -2.54
N ARG A 11 -2.95 13.01 -3.73
CA ARG A 11 -2.76 11.95 -4.72
C ARG A 11 -1.70 10.94 -4.27
N LEU A 12 -0.61 11.40 -3.67
CA LEU A 12 0.41 10.53 -3.10
C LEU A 12 -0.17 9.65 -1.98
N PHE A 13 -0.93 10.26 -1.07
CA PHE A 13 -1.63 9.56 0.00
C PHE A 13 -2.61 8.52 -0.57
N GLY A 14 -3.45 8.93 -1.54
CA GLY A 14 -4.42 8.03 -2.17
C GLY A 14 -3.78 6.85 -2.93
N ALA A 15 -2.55 7.00 -3.43
CA ALA A 15 -1.84 5.93 -4.11
C ALA A 15 -1.32 4.83 -3.15
N GLY A 16 -0.97 5.20 -1.92
CA GLY A 16 -0.40 4.28 -0.94
C GLY A 16 -1.36 3.88 0.18
N MET A 17 -2.41 4.66 0.40
CA MET A 17 -3.30 4.53 1.55
C MET A 17 -4.73 4.26 1.10
N GLY A 18 -5.07 3.00 1.05
CA GLY A 18 -6.41 2.53 0.73
C GLY A 18 -7.07 1.85 1.92
N ILE A 19 -8.09 1.06 1.61
CA ILE A 19 -8.87 0.29 2.59
C ILE A 19 -8.01 -0.69 3.40
N GLY A 20 -6.89 -1.17 2.83
CA GLY A 20 -5.93 -2.01 3.53
C GLY A 20 -5.39 -1.36 4.79
N LEU A 21 -5.05 -0.06 4.76
CA LEU A 21 -4.58 0.66 5.94
C LEU A 21 -5.63 0.67 7.05
N VAL A 22 -6.90 0.93 6.71
CA VAL A 22 -7.99 1.00 7.70
C VAL A 22 -8.21 -0.34 8.36
N PHE A 23 -8.13 -1.43 7.61
CA PHE A 23 -8.28 -2.78 8.15
C PHE A 23 -7.03 -3.21 8.93
N TRP A 24 -5.87 -3.20 8.28
CA TRP A 24 -4.64 -3.71 8.86
C TRP A 24 -4.08 -2.82 9.98
N GLY A 25 -4.43 -1.53 9.98
CA GLY A 25 -4.05 -0.62 11.07
C GLY A 25 -4.58 -1.05 12.44
N VAL A 26 -5.63 -1.88 12.48
CA VAL A 26 -6.18 -2.47 13.71
C VAL A 26 -5.90 -3.97 13.77
N ALA A 27 -6.18 -4.69 12.68
CA ALA A 27 -6.10 -6.15 12.67
C ALA A 27 -4.67 -6.67 12.84
N GLU A 28 -3.70 -6.01 12.24
CA GLU A 28 -2.30 -6.46 12.30
C GLU A 28 -1.68 -6.33 13.69
N PRO A 29 -1.65 -5.15 14.34
CA PRO A 29 -1.08 -5.03 15.67
C PRO A 29 -1.79 -5.92 16.69
N LEU A 30 -3.11 -6.14 16.60
CA LEU A 30 -3.83 -7.05 17.46
C LEU A 30 -3.44 -8.51 17.23
N ASN A 31 -3.28 -8.92 15.98
CA ASN A 31 -2.83 -10.27 15.65
C ASN A 31 -1.41 -10.52 16.14
N HIS A 32 -0.50 -9.59 15.91
CA HIS A 32 0.88 -9.69 16.42
C HIS A 32 0.92 -9.73 17.93
N PHE A 33 0.13 -8.89 18.60
CA PHE A 33 0.01 -8.90 20.07
C PHE A 33 -0.39 -10.27 20.60
N ALA A 34 -1.44 -10.86 20.03
CA ALA A 34 -1.89 -12.19 20.41
C ALA A 34 -0.83 -13.27 20.10
N THR A 35 -0.21 -13.21 18.93
CA THR A 35 0.81 -14.18 18.48
C THR A 35 2.07 -14.14 19.35
N PHE A 36 2.48 -12.97 19.80
CA PHE A 36 3.68 -12.77 20.61
C PHE A 36 3.44 -12.93 22.13
N GLY A 37 2.29 -13.43 22.54
CA GLY A 37 1.98 -13.85 23.91
C GLY A 37 1.25 -12.84 24.78
N GLY A 38 0.69 -11.76 24.21
CA GLY A 38 -0.27 -10.87 24.89
C GLY A 38 0.28 -10.03 26.07
N THR A 39 1.60 -9.84 26.14
CA THR A 39 2.25 -9.07 27.20
C THR A 39 2.52 -7.61 26.77
N GLU A 40 2.87 -6.72 27.72
CA GLU A 40 3.28 -5.35 27.37
C GLU A 40 4.45 -5.32 26.37
N LYS A 41 5.42 -6.20 26.53
CA LYS A 41 6.53 -6.34 25.57
C LYS A 41 6.02 -6.80 24.20
N ALA A 42 5.04 -7.70 24.17
CA ALA A 42 4.41 -8.16 22.93
C ALA A 42 3.66 -7.01 22.24
N ALA A 43 3.01 -6.12 22.98
CA ALA A 43 2.35 -4.95 22.43
C ALA A 43 3.32 -3.99 21.74
N ASP A 44 4.45 -3.71 22.36
CA ASP A 44 5.49 -2.86 21.76
C ASP A 44 6.09 -3.48 20.50
N ILE A 45 6.44 -4.76 20.54
CA ILE A 45 6.93 -5.49 19.36
C ILE A 45 5.87 -5.51 18.25
N ALA A 46 4.60 -5.73 18.56
CA ALA A 46 3.51 -5.76 17.59
C ALA A 46 3.38 -4.42 16.85
N MET A 47 3.48 -3.31 17.55
CA MET A 47 3.47 -1.98 16.95
C MET A 47 4.72 -1.72 16.09
N GLN A 48 5.91 -2.13 16.54
CA GLN A 48 7.14 -2.01 15.74
C GLN A 48 7.06 -2.82 14.44
N LYS A 49 6.50 -4.04 14.48
CA LYS A 49 6.27 -4.87 13.28
C LYS A 49 5.27 -4.22 12.33
N SER A 50 4.22 -3.59 12.85
CA SER A 50 3.28 -2.83 12.02
C SER A 50 3.98 -1.63 11.34
N PHE A 51 4.85 -0.92 12.03
CA PHE A 51 5.69 0.12 11.40
C PHE A 51 6.67 -0.44 10.37
N LEU A 52 7.22 -1.64 10.58
CA LEU A 52 8.06 -2.32 9.60
C LEU A 52 7.30 -2.56 8.29
N HIS A 53 6.07 -3.03 8.37
CA HIS A 53 5.27 -3.40 7.21
C HIS A 53 4.65 -2.20 6.48
N TRP A 54 4.37 -1.08 7.17
CA TRP A 54 3.65 0.08 6.62
C TRP A 54 4.45 1.38 6.58
N GLY A 55 5.63 1.39 7.18
CA GLY A 55 6.50 2.56 7.31
C GLY A 55 7.46 2.74 6.14
N PHE A 56 8.74 2.95 6.44
CA PHE A 56 9.73 3.30 5.42
C PHE A 56 9.99 2.23 4.37
N HIS A 57 9.88 0.97 4.72
CA HIS A 57 10.21 -0.14 3.81
C HIS A 57 9.35 -0.16 2.53
N PRO A 58 8.00 -0.18 2.58
CA PRO A 58 7.19 -0.13 1.35
C PRO A 58 7.41 1.15 0.56
N TRP A 59 7.56 2.28 1.23
CA TRP A 59 7.82 3.55 0.56
C TRP A 59 9.19 3.61 -0.10
N ALA A 60 10.20 2.97 0.47
CA ALA A 60 11.52 2.81 -0.16
C ALA A 60 11.40 2.00 -1.45
N ALA A 61 10.67 0.87 -1.43
CA ALA A 61 10.44 0.05 -2.62
C ALA A 61 9.74 0.84 -3.73
N TYR A 62 8.67 1.58 -3.40
CA TYR A 62 7.97 2.43 -4.37
C TYR A 62 8.84 3.58 -4.90
N SER A 63 9.63 4.20 -4.02
CA SER A 63 10.50 5.32 -4.40
C SER A 63 11.59 4.89 -5.37
N ILE A 64 12.21 3.74 -5.16
CA ILE A 64 13.24 3.19 -6.07
C ILE A 64 12.65 2.96 -7.46
N ILE A 65 11.52 2.28 -7.55
CA ILE A 65 10.84 2.01 -8.82
C ILE A 65 10.37 3.31 -9.47
N GLY A 66 9.77 4.22 -8.69
CA GLY A 66 9.28 5.52 -9.17
C GLY A 66 10.40 6.41 -9.69
N MET A 67 11.55 6.47 -9.01
CA MET A 67 12.72 7.23 -9.47
C MET A 67 13.30 6.64 -10.75
N ALA A 68 13.43 5.32 -10.82
CA ALA A 68 13.93 4.65 -12.02
C ALA A 68 13.01 4.93 -13.21
N LEU A 69 11.71 4.74 -13.07
CA LEU A 69 10.72 5.03 -14.12
C LEU A 69 10.74 6.51 -14.52
N ALA A 70 10.79 7.43 -13.55
CA ALA A 70 10.85 8.86 -13.82
C ALA A 70 12.11 9.22 -14.63
N TYR A 71 13.26 8.67 -14.26
CA TYR A 71 14.51 8.89 -14.99
C TYR A 71 14.43 8.38 -16.42
N PHE A 72 14.05 7.13 -16.64
CA PHE A 72 13.98 6.56 -17.97
C PHE A 72 12.88 7.22 -18.80
N GLN A 73 11.69 7.41 -18.28
CA GLN A 73 10.58 7.97 -19.03
C GLN A 73 10.79 9.47 -19.36
N PHE A 74 11.17 10.30 -18.39
CA PHE A 74 11.20 11.75 -18.57
C PHE A 74 12.57 12.30 -19.00
N ARG A 75 13.67 11.67 -18.53
CA ARG A 75 15.02 12.10 -18.90
C ARG A 75 15.56 11.38 -20.13
N LYS A 76 15.35 10.08 -20.22
CA LYS A 76 15.81 9.27 -21.36
C LYS A 76 14.76 9.16 -22.47
N LYS A 77 13.52 9.64 -22.25
CA LYS A 77 12.40 9.62 -23.21
C LYS A 77 12.07 8.19 -23.73
N THR A 78 12.27 7.19 -22.88
CA THR A 78 11.86 5.80 -23.18
C THR A 78 10.37 5.61 -22.87
N PRO A 79 9.73 4.56 -23.38
CA PRO A 79 8.39 4.19 -22.95
C PRO A 79 8.29 4.03 -21.42
N GLY A 80 7.16 4.38 -20.84
CA GLY A 80 6.90 4.22 -19.39
C GLY A 80 6.59 2.75 -19.04
N LEU A 81 7.49 1.85 -19.40
CA LEU A 81 7.39 0.41 -19.19
C LEU A 81 8.46 -0.03 -18.18
N ILE A 82 8.19 -1.09 -17.44
CA ILE A 82 9.17 -1.64 -16.48
C ILE A 82 10.42 -2.15 -17.20
N SER A 83 10.26 -2.74 -18.39
CA SER A 83 11.38 -3.17 -19.23
C SER A 83 12.36 -2.03 -19.54
N SER A 84 11.89 -0.80 -19.64
CA SER A 84 12.75 0.37 -19.93
C SER A 84 13.80 0.63 -18.85
N ILE A 85 13.56 0.24 -17.60
CA ILE A 85 14.52 0.36 -16.50
C ILE A 85 15.76 -0.52 -16.77
N PHE A 86 15.59 -1.62 -17.49
CA PHE A 86 16.65 -2.57 -17.81
C PHE A 86 17.45 -2.22 -19.05
N LEU A 87 17.16 -1.06 -19.68
CA LEU A 87 17.87 -0.61 -20.88
C LEU A 87 19.41 -0.64 -20.75
N PRO A 88 20.03 -0.21 -19.62
CA PRO A 88 21.49 -0.26 -19.47
C PRO A 88 22.07 -1.67 -19.43
N ILE A 89 21.26 -2.68 -19.10
CA ILE A 89 21.68 -4.08 -18.94
C ILE A 89 21.39 -4.87 -20.22
N LEU A 90 20.18 -4.70 -20.77
CA LEU A 90 19.68 -5.50 -21.90
C LEU A 90 19.91 -4.86 -23.27
N GLY A 91 20.26 -3.57 -23.33
CA GLY A 91 20.31 -2.81 -24.56
C GLY A 91 18.92 -2.60 -25.20
N GLU A 92 18.87 -1.83 -26.29
CA GLU A 92 17.60 -1.53 -26.98
C GLU A 92 16.93 -2.78 -27.59
N GLU A 93 17.71 -3.67 -28.16
CA GLU A 93 17.19 -4.91 -28.75
C GLU A 93 16.60 -5.85 -27.70
N GLY A 94 17.27 -6.00 -26.55
CA GLY A 94 16.79 -6.82 -25.44
C GLY A 94 15.49 -6.28 -24.82
N VAL A 95 15.40 -4.95 -24.64
CA VAL A 95 14.19 -4.32 -24.09
C VAL A 95 13.01 -4.39 -25.04
N ARG A 96 13.24 -4.24 -26.35
CA ARG A 96 12.18 -4.36 -27.37
C ARG A 96 11.88 -5.82 -27.76
N GLY A 97 12.76 -6.73 -27.40
CA GLY A 97 12.70 -8.15 -27.72
C GLY A 97 11.78 -8.95 -26.79
N PRO A 98 11.84 -10.29 -26.89
CA PRO A 98 11.02 -11.18 -26.06
C PRO A 98 11.25 -11.02 -24.57
N ILE A 99 12.49 -10.73 -24.14
CA ILE A 99 12.84 -10.55 -22.71
C ILE A 99 12.15 -9.31 -22.14
N GLY A 100 12.22 -8.17 -22.84
CA GLY A 100 11.52 -6.94 -22.40
C GLY A 100 10.01 -7.12 -22.34
N LYS A 101 9.42 -7.79 -23.33
CA LYS A 101 8.00 -8.13 -23.33
C LYS A 101 7.62 -9.03 -22.15
N LEU A 102 8.43 -10.02 -21.83
CA LEU A 102 8.20 -10.89 -20.68
C LEU A 102 8.22 -10.10 -19.37
N ILE A 103 9.19 -9.21 -19.19
CA ILE A 103 9.28 -8.33 -18.02
C ILE A 103 7.99 -7.49 -17.87
N ASP A 104 7.52 -6.88 -18.95
CA ASP A 104 6.30 -6.05 -18.92
C ASP A 104 5.04 -6.88 -18.66
N ILE A 105 4.94 -8.07 -19.24
CA ILE A 105 3.84 -9.01 -18.96
C ILE A 105 3.83 -9.41 -17.48
N CYS A 106 4.98 -9.77 -16.91
CA CYS A 106 5.10 -10.10 -15.50
C CYS A 106 4.70 -8.92 -14.60
N ALA A 107 5.10 -7.69 -14.95
CA ALA A 107 4.74 -6.49 -14.22
C ALA A 107 3.23 -6.22 -14.26
N VAL A 108 2.59 -6.38 -15.42
CA VAL A 108 1.13 -6.25 -15.55
C VAL A 108 0.42 -7.33 -14.75
N PHE A 109 0.87 -8.58 -14.85
CA PHE A 109 0.28 -9.70 -14.09
C PHE A 109 0.38 -9.48 -12.58
N ALA A 110 1.56 -9.06 -12.08
CA ALA A 110 1.76 -8.74 -10.67
C ALA A 110 0.82 -7.60 -10.21
N THR A 111 0.70 -6.54 -11.01
CA THR A 111 -0.20 -5.41 -10.72
C THR A 111 -1.67 -5.85 -10.66
N VAL A 112 -2.12 -6.67 -11.61
CA VAL A 112 -3.50 -7.20 -11.61
C VAL A 112 -3.77 -8.05 -10.37
N ALA A 113 -2.83 -8.91 -9.98
CA ALA A 113 -2.93 -9.71 -8.75
C ALA A 113 -3.01 -8.83 -7.49
N GLY A 114 -2.18 -7.77 -7.42
CA GLY A 114 -2.21 -6.78 -6.35
C GLY A 114 -3.56 -6.04 -6.26
N ILE A 115 -4.11 -5.61 -7.40
CA ILE A 115 -5.43 -4.97 -7.48
C ILE A 115 -6.53 -5.94 -7.01
N ALA A 116 -6.52 -7.18 -7.49
CA ALA A 116 -7.50 -8.19 -7.13
C ALA A 116 -7.49 -8.46 -5.61
N THR A 117 -6.29 -8.57 -5.01
CA THR A 117 -6.11 -8.73 -3.57
C THR A 117 -6.72 -7.55 -2.79
N SER A 118 -6.39 -6.32 -3.18
CA SER A 118 -6.90 -5.11 -2.53
C SER A 118 -8.42 -4.98 -2.65
N LEU A 119 -8.96 -5.23 -3.85
CA LEU A 119 -10.41 -5.19 -4.08
C LEU A 119 -11.14 -6.27 -3.30
N GLY A 120 -10.58 -7.48 -3.23
CA GLY A 120 -11.14 -8.58 -2.47
C GLY A 120 -11.19 -8.28 -0.98
N GLN A 121 -10.07 -7.90 -0.39
CA GLN A 121 -10.00 -7.51 1.03
C GLN A 121 -10.93 -6.33 1.34
N GLY A 122 -10.94 -5.31 0.48
CA GLY A 122 -11.83 -4.17 0.62
C GLY A 122 -13.31 -4.54 0.59
N THR A 123 -13.69 -5.43 -0.30
CA THR A 123 -15.07 -5.93 -0.39
C THR A 123 -15.49 -6.69 0.86
N LEU A 124 -14.61 -7.55 1.38
CA LEU A 124 -14.87 -8.29 2.62
C LEU A 124 -15.03 -7.35 3.82
N GLN A 125 -14.16 -6.34 3.91
CA GLN A 125 -14.21 -5.34 4.98
C GLN A 125 -15.49 -4.50 4.92
N ILE A 126 -15.87 -4.00 3.74
CA ILE A 126 -17.11 -3.24 3.56
C ILE A 126 -18.31 -4.11 3.93
N ASN A 127 -18.36 -5.36 3.45
CA ASN A 127 -19.46 -6.28 3.77
C ASN A 127 -19.54 -6.57 5.28
N SER A 128 -18.40 -6.80 5.94
CA SER A 128 -18.34 -7.00 7.39
C SER A 128 -18.82 -5.75 8.16
N GLY A 129 -18.43 -4.56 7.74
CA GLY A 129 -18.91 -3.31 8.33
C GLY A 129 -20.40 -3.09 8.13
N LEU A 130 -20.93 -3.38 6.93
CA LEU A 130 -22.37 -3.31 6.65
C LEU A 130 -23.17 -4.35 7.46
N ASN A 131 -22.59 -5.53 7.67
CA ASN A 131 -23.21 -6.52 8.54
C ASN A 131 -23.29 -6.02 9.99
N TYR A 132 -22.19 -5.49 10.51
CA TYR A 132 -22.15 -4.99 11.88
C TYR A 132 -23.11 -3.82 12.15
N LEU A 133 -23.25 -2.89 11.18
CA LEU A 133 -24.05 -1.67 11.37
C LEU A 133 -25.52 -1.84 10.99
N PHE A 134 -25.83 -2.71 10.02
CA PHE A 134 -27.14 -2.78 9.37
C PHE A 134 -27.67 -4.22 9.21
N ASP A 135 -27.01 -5.21 9.81
CA ASP A 135 -27.36 -6.64 9.71
C ASP A 135 -27.44 -7.16 8.26
N ILE A 136 -26.72 -6.51 7.30
CA ILE A 136 -26.65 -6.96 5.93
C ILE A 136 -25.84 -8.26 5.87
N PRO A 137 -26.36 -9.36 5.29
CA PRO A 137 -25.70 -10.66 5.35
C PRO A 137 -24.38 -10.68 4.60
N THR A 138 -23.41 -11.45 5.12
CA THR A 138 -22.09 -11.65 4.51
C THR A 138 -22.16 -12.77 3.44
N THR A 139 -22.84 -12.50 2.35
CA THR A 139 -23.05 -13.45 1.26
C THR A 139 -22.30 -13.07 0.00
N ARG A 140 -22.06 -14.05 -0.88
CA ARG A 140 -21.44 -13.79 -2.20
C ARG A 140 -22.23 -12.77 -3.03
N LEU A 141 -23.57 -12.77 -2.95
CA LEU A 141 -24.40 -11.83 -3.68
C LEU A 141 -24.11 -10.38 -3.23
N VAL A 142 -24.07 -10.13 -1.92
CA VAL A 142 -23.74 -8.80 -1.37
C VAL A 142 -22.34 -8.37 -1.78
N GLN A 143 -21.36 -9.29 -1.73
CA GLN A 143 -19.99 -9.01 -2.18
C GLN A 143 -19.94 -8.64 -3.67
N ILE A 144 -20.67 -9.34 -4.53
CA ILE A 144 -20.77 -9.00 -5.96
C ILE A 144 -21.39 -7.60 -6.15
N ILE A 145 -22.44 -7.27 -5.42
CA ILE A 145 -23.08 -5.94 -5.48
C ILE A 145 -22.07 -4.84 -5.07
N ILE A 146 -21.31 -5.07 -4.01
CA ILE A 146 -20.25 -4.15 -3.57
C ILE A 146 -19.18 -3.99 -4.65
N ILE A 147 -18.69 -5.08 -5.24
CA ILE A 147 -17.70 -5.05 -6.32
C ILE A 147 -18.21 -4.28 -7.53
N VAL A 148 -19.47 -4.52 -7.95
CA VAL A 148 -20.08 -3.80 -9.06
C VAL A 148 -20.18 -2.30 -8.75
N GLY A 149 -20.63 -1.93 -7.55
CA GLY A 149 -20.70 -0.54 -7.12
C GLY A 149 -19.34 0.16 -7.14
N LEU A 150 -18.30 -0.49 -6.57
CA LEU A 150 -16.93 0.01 -6.60
C LEU A 150 -16.42 0.12 -8.05
N THR A 151 -16.71 -0.87 -8.89
CA THR A 151 -16.32 -0.86 -10.32
C THR A 151 -16.93 0.33 -11.06
N ILE A 152 -18.18 0.66 -10.81
CA ILE A 152 -18.83 1.85 -11.39
C ILE A 152 -18.11 3.11 -10.95
N ILE A 153 -17.80 3.24 -9.65
CA ILE A 153 -17.14 4.43 -9.08
C ILE A 153 -15.76 4.64 -9.70
N TYR A 154 -14.89 3.61 -9.71
CA TYR A 154 -13.54 3.79 -10.24
C TYR A 154 -13.52 3.92 -11.76
N THR A 155 -14.46 3.27 -12.48
CA THR A 155 -14.59 3.44 -13.92
C THR A 155 -15.00 4.88 -14.25
N TRP A 156 -16.00 5.42 -13.55
CA TRP A 156 -16.37 6.83 -13.68
C TRP A 156 -15.18 7.76 -13.40
N THR A 157 -14.42 7.47 -12.36
CA THR A 157 -13.21 8.22 -12.00
C THR A 157 -12.17 8.19 -13.12
N ALA A 158 -11.93 7.01 -13.69
CA ALA A 158 -10.97 6.83 -14.78
C ALA A 158 -11.39 7.58 -16.05
N VAL A 159 -12.67 7.50 -16.42
CA VAL A 159 -13.24 8.20 -17.58
C VAL A 159 -13.25 9.72 -17.38
N SER A 160 -13.52 10.20 -16.17
CA SER A 160 -13.51 11.63 -15.83
C SER A 160 -12.12 12.27 -15.86
N GLY A 161 -11.08 11.46 -15.88
CA GLY A 161 -9.70 11.89 -16.00
C GLY A 161 -9.02 12.28 -14.68
N ILE A 162 -7.69 12.44 -14.77
CA ILE A 162 -6.81 12.64 -13.60
C ILE A 162 -7.14 13.94 -12.85
N ASP A 163 -7.54 15.00 -13.56
CA ASP A 163 -7.72 16.31 -12.96
C ASP A 163 -9.07 16.52 -12.29
N LYS A 164 -10.07 15.70 -12.62
CA LYS A 164 -11.41 15.79 -12.03
C LYS A 164 -11.70 14.60 -11.11
N GLY A 165 -11.86 13.40 -11.65
CA GLY A 165 -12.31 12.24 -10.91
C GLY A 165 -11.27 11.76 -9.87
N ILE A 166 -10.02 11.55 -10.28
CA ILE A 166 -8.97 11.07 -9.38
C ILE A 166 -8.67 12.12 -8.30
N LYS A 167 -8.62 13.41 -8.67
CA LYS A 167 -8.41 14.49 -7.71
C LYS A 167 -9.50 14.51 -6.64
N LEU A 168 -10.78 14.47 -7.06
CA LEU A 168 -11.92 14.52 -6.15
C LEU A 168 -11.87 13.35 -5.15
N LEU A 169 -11.71 12.12 -5.63
CA LEU A 169 -11.64 10.95 -4.74
C LEU A 169 -10.41 10.96 -3.83
N SER A 170 -9.26 11.42 -4.33
CA SER A 170 -8.05 11.54 -3.50
C SER A 170 -8.23 12.57 -2.38
N ASP A 171 -8.84 13.71 -2.68
CA ASP A 171 -9.11 14.75 -1.68
C ASP A 171 -10.13 14.26 -0.64
N ILE A 172 -11.22 13.60 -1.05
CA ILE A 172 -12.19 12.98 -0.14
C ILE A 172 -11.53 11.94 0.74
N ASN A 173 -10.73 11.04 0.17
CA ASN A 173 -10.01 10.00 0.93
C ASN A 173 -9.10 10.60 1.98
N LEU A 174 -8.32 11.63 1.64
CA LEU A 174 -7.45 12.33 2.59
C LEU A 174 -8.25 12.97 3.73
N TYR A 175 -9.35 13.65 3.44
CA TYR A 175 -10.17 14.28 4.48
C TYR A 175 -10.84 13.25 5.38
N LEU A 176 -11.35 12.15 4.83
CA LEU A 176 -11.92 11.06 5.62
C LEU A 176 -10.87 10.41 6.52
N ALA A 177 -9.65 10.19 6.01
CA ALA A 177 -8.56 9.65 6.81
C ALA A 177 -8.16 10.60 7.96
N ILE A 178 -8.07 11.91 7.71
CA ILE A 178 -7.80 12.91 8.73
C ILE A 178 -8.94 12.95 9.76
N ALA A 179 -10.19 12.95 9.31
CA ALA A 179 -11.35 12.95 10.20
C ALA A 179 -11.39 11.71 11.08
N LEU A 180 -11.10 10.53 10.52
CA LEU A 180 -11.01 9.28 11.28
C LEU A 180 -9.87 9.33 12.30
N LEU A 181 -8.66 9.76 11.89
CA LEU A 181 -7.52 9.90 12.78
C LEU A 181 -7.83 10.84 13.96
N LEU A 182 -8.37 12.02 13.67
CA LEU A 182 -8.73 13.00 14.71
C LEU A 182 -9.86 12.47 15.59
N GLY A 183 -10.87 11.83 15.01
CA GLY A 183 -11.99 11.23 15.74
C GLY A 183 -11.50 10.18 16.74
N VAL A 184 -10.70 9.23 16.29
CA VAL A 184 -10.11 8.19 17.17
C VAL A 184 -9.21 8.81 18.22
N PHE A 185 -8.38 9.79 17.88
CA PHE A 185 -7.51 10.46 18.82
C PHE A 185 -8.28 11.26 19.87
N LEU A 186 -9.35 11.96 19.49
CA LEU A 186 -10.14 12.77 20.41
C LEU A 186 -10.97 11.93 21.38
N VAL A 187 -11.49 10.80 20.93
CA VAL A 187 -12.31 9.87 21.75
C VAL A 187 -11.42 8.94 22.58
N GLY A 188 -10.27 8.54 22.04
CA GLY A 188 -9.36 7.58 22.66
C GLY A 188 -8.47 8.16 23.78
N PRO A 189 -7.63 7.33 24.40
CA PRO A 189 -6.67 7.72 25.44
C PRO A 189 -5.47 8.47 24.83
N LYS A 190 -5.60 9.78 24.68
CA LYS A 190 -4.67 10.65 23.94
C LYS A 190 -3.21 10.51 24.35
N ILE A 191 -2.92 10.59 25.67
CA ILE A 191 -1.56 10.51 26.21
C ILE A 191 -0.97 9.13 25.94
N MET A 192 -1.74 8.08 26.18
CA MET A 192 -1.31 6.71 25.92
C MET A 192 -1.03 6.47 24.44
N SER A 193 -1.89 6.98 23.55
CA SER A 193 -1.70 6.88 22.09
C SER A 193 -0.42 7.56 21.64
N LEU A 194 -0.11 8.76 22.16
CA LEU A 194 1.13 9.48 21.87
C LEU A 194 2.36 8.74 22.41
N ASN A 195 2.27 8.22 23.63
CA ASN A 195 3.36 7.46 24.25
C ASN A 195 3.67 6.18 23.46
N ILE A 196 2.63 5.41 23.09
CA ILE A 196 2.78 4.19 22.28
C ILE A 196 3.40 4.54 20.93
N PHE A 197 2.86 5.55 20.25
CA PHE A 197 3.40 5.99 18.96
C PHE A 197 4.88 6.35 19.09
N THR A 198 5.25 7.20 20.06
CA THR A 198 6.63 7.67 20.22
C THR A 198 7.57 6.52 20.56
N ASN A 199 7.19 5.65 21.48
CA ASN A 199 8.02 4.52 21.90
C ASN A 199 8.19 3.51 20.78
N SER A 200 7.10 3.07 20.17
CA SER A 200 7.14 2.03 19.13
C SER A 200 7.75 2.52 17.82
N PHE A 201 7.53 3.78 17.44
CA PHE A 201 8.20 4.39 16.30
C PHE A 201 9.70 4.54 16.55
N GLY A 202 10.09 4.99 17.76
CA GLY A 202 11.51 5.04 18.17
C GLY A 202 12.16 3.66 18.14
N GLY A 203 11.47 2.63 18.64
CA GLY A 203 11.91 1.24 18.57
C GLY A 203 12.08 0.74 17.13
N TYR A 204 11.13 1.04 16.25
CA TYR A 204 11.22 0.72 14.83
C TYR A 204 12.47 1.35 14.18
N ILE A 205 12.70 2.66 14.40
CA ILE A 205 13.88 3.34 13.85
C ILE A 205 15.18 2.76 14.40
N ASN A 206 15.25 2.52 15.69
CA ASN A 206 16.43 1.94 16.32
C ASN A 206 16.77 0.54 15.78
N ASN A 207 15.76 -0.24 15.44
CA ASN A 207 15.91 -1.60 14.96
C ASN A 207 15.82 -1.74 13.42
N ILE A 208 15.72 -0.65 12.66
CA ILE A 208 15.40 -0.68 11.24
C ILE A 208 16.36 -1.56 10.42
N VAL A 209 17.66 -1.49 10.72
CA VAL A 209 18.68 -2.29 10.01
C VAL A 209 18.56 -3.76 10.35
N SER A 210 18.49 -4.09 11.63
CA SER A 210 18.38 -5.49 12.10
C SER A 210 17.10 -6.15 11.61
N GLU A 211 15.99 -5.41 11.62
CA GLU A 211 14.71 -5.90 11.13
C GLU A 211 14.67 -6.07 9.60
N SER A 212 15.37 -5.22 8.85
CA SER A 212 15.50 -5.36 7.39
C SER A 212 16.19 -6.64 6.96
N PHE A 213 17.08 -7.17 7.79
CA PHE A 213 17.83 -8.39 7.54
C PHE A 213 17.43 -9.56 8.45
N SER A 214 16.31 -9.42 9.15
CA SER A 214 15.85 -10.44 10.09
C SER A 214 15.36 -11.67 9.33
N ILE A 215 16.15 -12.74 9.45
CA ILE A 215 15.83 -14.08 8.97
C ILE A 215 16.13 -15.03 10.14
N ASN A 216 15.26 -16.01 10.36
CA ASN A 216 15.49 -17.03 11.39
C ASN A 216 15.94 -18.37 10.74
N PRO A 217 17.23 -18.52 10.37
CA PRO A 217 17.69 -19.68 9.61
C PRO A 217 17.65 -20.98 10.39
N PHE A 218 17.56 -20.91 11.73
CA PHE A 218 17.58 -22.07 12.63
C PHE A 218 16.26 -22.33 13.35
N GLY A 219 15.20 -21.58 13.01
CA GLY A 219 13.92 -21.67 13.70
C GLY A 219 12.70 -21.61 12.77
N ASP A 220 11.52 -21.45 13.37
CA ASP A 220 10.27 -21.33 12.64
C ASP A 220 10.17 -19.96 11.95
N ASN A 221 9.94 -19.97 10.66
CA ASN A 221 9.72 -18.80 9.81
C ASN A 221 8.26 -18.63 9.38
N SER A 222 7.33 -19.35 9.97
CA SER A 222 5.90 -19.32 9.58
C SER A 222 5.31 -17.90 9.72
N TRP A 223 5.64 -17.20 10.81
CA TRP A 223 5.23 -15.81 11.00
C TRP A 223 5.86 -14.88 9.94
N LEU A 224 7.16 -15.02 9.69
CA LEU A 224 7.87 -14.21 8.71
C LEU A 224 7.29 -14.40 7.30
N GLY A 225 6.99 -15.65 6.92
CA GLY A 225 6.36 -15.99 5.65
C GLY A 225 4.95 -15.42 5.53
N SER A 226 4.16 -15.56 6.58
CA SER A 226 2.76 -15.13 6.58
C SER A 226 2.57 -13.62 6.63
N TRP A 227 3.53 -12.88 7.16
CA TRP A 227 3.44 -11.43 7.36
C TRP A 227 4.46 -10.65 6.54
N THR A 228 5.74 -10.71 6.88
CA THR A 228 6.75 -9.88 6.26
C THR A 228 6.92 -10.20 4.77
N ILE A 229 7.08 -11.48 4.40
CA ILE A 229 7.21 -11.88 3.00
C ILE A 229 5.93 -11.60 2.21
N PHE A 230 4.77 -11.82 2.82
CA PHE A 230 3.48 -11.47 2.20
C PHE A 230 3.40 -9.97 1.90
N TYR A 231 3.71 -9.10 2.88
CA TYR A 231 3.70 -7.66 2.66
C TYR A 231 4.72 -7.19 1.62
N TRP A 232 5.97 -7.67 1.68
CA TRP A 232 6.98 -7.32 0.69
C TRP A 232 6.54 -7.72 -0.72
N SER A 233 5.99 -8.92 -0.86
CA SER A 233 5.46 -9.40 -2.15
C SER A 233 4.31 -8.53 -2.64
N TRP A 234 3.40 -8.15 -1.76
CA TRP A 234 2.27 -7.28 -2.07
C TRP A 234 2.74 -5.88 -2.50
N TRP A 235 3.64 -5.27 -1.73
CA TRP A 235 4.18 -3.95 -2.07
C TRP A 235 4.97 -3.95 -3.37
N ILE A 236 5.81 -4.96 -3.59
CA ILE A 236 6.58 -5.10 -4.85
C ILE A 236 5.63 -5.32 -6.03
N ALA A 237 4.57 -6.11 -5.88
CA ALA A 237 3.56 -6.31 -6.94
C ALA A 237 2.88 -4.99 -7.34
N TRP A 238 2.61 -4.10 -6.39
CA TRP A 238 2.08 -2.76 -6.65
C TRP A 238 3.12 -1.76 -7.18
N GLY A 239 4.40 -2.04 -6.99
CA GLY A 239 5.51 -1.14 -7.34
C GLY A 239 5.46 -0.56 -8.74
N PRO A 240 5.22 -1.36 -9.81
CA PRO A 240 5.11 -0.85 -11.18
C PRO A 240 4.02 0.21 -11.34
N PHE A 241 2.84 -0.04 -10.80
CA PHE A 241 1.71 0.89 -10.88
C PHE A 241 1.94 2.15 -10.05
N VAL A 242 2.26 1.99 -8.76
CA VAL A 242 2.50 3.10 -7.83
C VAL A 242 3.70 3.93 -8.27
N GLY A 243 4.79 3.28 -8.69
CA GLY A 243 5.98 3.97 -9.21
C GLY A 243 5.69 4.81 -10.43
N THR A 244 4.95 4.27 -11.41
CA THR A 244 4.51 5.02 -12.60
C THR A 244 3.62 6.21 -12.23
N PHE A 245 2.70 6.02 -11.29
CA PHE A 245 1.81 7.08 -10.83
C PHE A 245 2.59 8.19 -10.12
N ILE A 246 3.46 7.85 -9.17
CA ILE A 246 4.32 8.81 -8.46
C ILE A 246 5.20 9.59 -9.44
N ALA A 247 5.81 8.91 -10.41
CA ALA A 247 6.64 9.55 -11.43
C ALA A 247 5.85 10.60 -12.23
N ARG A 248 4.59 10.33 -12.55
CA ARG A 248 3.72 11.26 -13.31
C ARG A 248 3.24 12.45 -12.50
N ILE A 249 2.91 12.28 -11.23
CA ILE A 249 2.39 13.38 -10.39
C ILE A 249 3.49 14.25 -9.78
N SER A 250 4.75 13.82 -9.84
CA SER A 250 5.91 14.52 -9.23
C SER A 250 6.77 15.27 -10.25
N LYS A 251 6.27 15.51 -11.45
CA LYS A 251 6.95 16.29 -12.50
C LYS A 251 7.14 17.75 -12.10
#